data_62d08e8b3113dd02cac1ce9808c18313
#
_entry.id   62d08e8b3113dd02cac1ce9808c18313
#
_cell.length_a   1.000
_cell.length_b   1.000
_cell.length_c   1.000
_cell.angle_alpha   90.00
_cell.angle_beta   90.00
_cell.angle_gamma   90.00
#
_symmetry.space_group_name_H-M   'P 1'
#
loop_
_entity.id
_entity.type
_entity.pdbx_description
1 polymer ?
#
loop_
_entity_poly.entity_id
_entity_poly.type
_entity_poly.pdbx_seq_one_letter_code
_entity_poly.pdbx_strand_id
1 'polypeptide(L)'
;MTTELRDRTVITERGDKLGKVTDVLCDDRGEPRWAVVSGGRLAASHYVPLARAFTTPEGRVVVPYDKGLVKHAPRAGSPHVLSRELEQRLADHYEVSVLR
;
A
#
# COMPACT_ATOMS: atom_id res chain seq x y z
N MET A 1 -1.37 -9.55 12.78
CA MET A 1 -1.84 -10.41 11.70
C MET A 1 -2.13 -9.59 10.48
N THR A 2 -1.62 -10.03 9.34
CA THR A 2 -1.76 -9.28 8.11
C THR A 2 -3.20 -9.17 7.65
N THR A 3 -4.03 -10.18 7.96
CA THR A 3 -5.43 -10.19 7.58
C THR A 3 -6.22 -9.07 8.25
N GLU A 4 -5.69 -8.51 9.32
CA GLU A 4 -6.39 -7.42 10.00
C GLU A 4 -6.47 -6.15 9.18
N LEU A 5 -5.60 -6.00 8.19
CA LEU A 5 -5.61 -4.81 7.34
C LEU A 5 -6.55 -4.94 6.15
N ARG A 6 -6.97 -6.13 5.81
CA ARG A 6 -7.86 -6.32 4.67
C ARG A 6 -9.19 -5.63 4.88
N ASP A 7 -9.70 -5.08 3.80
CA ASP A 7 -10.98 -4.37 3.73
C ASP A 7 -11.00 -3.04 4.49
N ARG A 8 -9.87 -2.64 5.10
CA ARG A 8 -9.82 -1.35 5.75
C ARG A 8 -9.67 -0.24 4.71
N THR A 9 -10.32 0.86 4.97
CA THR A 9 -10.21 2.04 4.12
C THR A 9 -8.83 2.68 4.32
N VAL A 10 -8.19 3.03 3.20
CA VAL A 10 -6.89 3.71 3.21
C VAL A 10 -7.12 5.18 2.86
N ILE A 11 -6.60 6.06 3.69
CA ILE A 11 -6.71 7.50 3.48
C ILE A 11 -5.32 8.13 3.56
N THR A 12 -5.19 9.29 2.94
CA THR A 12 -3.97 10.09 3.06
C THR A 12 -4.00 10.87 4.35
N GLU A 13 -2.88 11.49 4.70
CA GLU A 13 -2.81 12.35 5.88
C GLU A 13 -3.75 13.55 5.77
N ARG A 14 -4.13 13.91 4.56
CA ARG A 14 -5.08 14.98 4.32
C ARG A 14 -6.54 14.53 4.40
N GLY A 15 -6.75 13.22 4.55
CA GLY A 15 -8.10 12.67 4.62
C GLY A 15 -8.66 12.22 3.28
N ASP A 16 -7.89 12.27 2.20
CA ASP A 16 -8.35 11.81 0.90
C ASP A 16 -8.44 10.29 0.89
N LYS A 17 -9.58 9.75 0.47
CA LYS A 17 -9.76 8.31 0.41
C LYS A 17 -9.03 7.75 -0.81
N LEU A 18 -8.16 6.77 -0.58
CA LEU A 18 -7.46 6.08 -1.66
C LEU A 18 -8.22 4.85 -2.13
N GLY A 19 -8.83 4.12 -1.23
CA GLY A 19 -9.51 2.89 -1.56
C GLY A 19 -9.52 1.97 -0.36
N LYS A 20 -9.54 0.67 -0.61
CA LYS A 20 -9.52 -0.34 0.44
C LYS A 20 -8.36 -1.29 0.22
N VAL A 21 -7.86 -1.84 1.31
CA VAL A 21 -6.82 -2.87 1.24
C VAL A 21 -7.47 -4.16 0.75
N THR A 22 -6.98 -4.67 -0.39
CA THR A 22 -7.47 -5.91 -0.94
C THR A 22 -6.49 -7.06 -0.74
N ASP A 23 -5.23 -6.74 -0.45
CA ASP A 23 -4.23 -7.77 -0.16
C ASP A 23 -3.08 -7.12 0.59
N VAL A 24 -2.29 -7.94 1.27
CA VAL A 24 -1.12 -7.48 2.01
C VAL A 24 0.04 -8.41 1.68
N LEU A 25 1.16 -7.81 1.30
CA LEU A 25 2.38 -8.56 1.00
C LEU A 25 3.35 -8.39 2.16
N CYS A 26 3.88 -9.51 2.63
CA CYS A 26 4.75 -9.55 3.79
C CYS A 26 6.17 -9.89 3.40
N ASP A 27 7.11 -9.55 4.26
CA ASP A 27 8.49 -9.96 4.08
C ASP A 27 8.70 -11.39 4.58
N ASP A 28 9.95 -11.85 4.57
CA ASP A 28 10.30 -13.21 4.98
C ASP A 28 9.96 -13.50 6.44
N ARG A 29 9.82 -12.46 7.23
CA ARG A 29 9.48 -12.59 8.65
C ARG A 29 7.99 -12.57 8.92
N GLY A 30 7.18 -12.41 7.86
CA GLY A 30 5.74 -12.27 8.01
C GLY A 30 5.29 -10.86 8.35
N GLU A 31 6.20 -9.88 8.30
CA GLU A 31 5.85 -8.49 8.57
C GLU A 31 5.20 -7.86 7.36
N PRO A 32 4.07 -7.16 7.51
CA PRO A 32 3.43 -6.49 6.38
C PRO A 32 4.33 -5.39 5.82
N ARG A 33 4.55 -5.43 4.53
CA ARG A 33 5.42 -4.46 3.85
C ARG A 33 4.68 -3.59 2.85
N TRP A 34 3.78 -4.20 2.10
CA TRP A 34 3.05 -3.51 1.05
C TRP A 34 1.59 -3.87 1.15
N ALA A 35 0.72 -2.89 0.96
CA ALA A 35 -0.70 -3.13 0.81
C ALA A 35 -1.07 -2.97 -0.65
N VAL A 36 -1.95 -3.84 -1.12
CA VAL A 36 -2.57 -3.66 -2.43
C VAL A 36 -3.86 -2.91 -2.17
N VAL A 37 -3.98 -1.72 -2.75
CA VAL A 37 -5.12 -0.83 -2.53
C VAL A 37 -5.87 -0.67 -3.83
N SER A 38 -7.17 -0.87 -3.80
CA SER A 38 -8.01 -0.71 -4.97
C SER A 38 -9.35 -0.12 -4.60
N GLY A 39 -10.09 0.28 -5.62
CA GLY A 39 -11.38 0.94 -5.43
C GLY A 39 -11.22 2.44 -5.28
N GLY A 40 -12.26 3.07 -4.72
CA GLY A 40 -12.24 4.52 -4.57
C GLY A 40 -12.07 5.20 -5.91
N ARG A 41 -11.10 6.09 -5.99
CA ARG A 41 -10.82 6.83 -7.22
C ARG A 41 -9.67 6.25 -8.01
N LEU A 42 -9.10 5.14 -7.56
CA LEU A 42 -8.03 4.50 -8.30
C LEU A 42 -8.62 3.67 -9.43
N ALA A 43 -8.08 3.85 -10.63
CA ALA A 43 -8.56 3.10 -11.81
C ALA A 43 -8.07 1.66 -11.79
N ALA A 44 -7.03 1.38 -11.03
CA ALA A 44 -6.43 0.05 -10.95
C ALA A 44 -5.90 -0.16 -9.53
N SER A 45 -5.55 -1.40 -9.23
CA SER A 45 -4.93 -1.69 -7.93
C SER A 45 -3.50 -1.16 -7.92
N HIS A 46 -3.07 -0.67 -6.77
CA HIS A 46 -1.73 -0.13 -6.60
C HIS A 46 -1.11 -0.68 -5.34
N TYR A 47 0.21 -0.79 -5.34
CA TYR A 47 0.96 -1.13 -4.13
C TYR A 47 1.22 0.16 -3.35
N VAL A 48 0.97 0.12 -2.05
CA VAL A 48 1.24 1.25 -1.16
C VAL A 48 2.13 0.73 -0.03
N PRO A 49 3.27 1.39 0.22
CA PRO A 49 4.15 0.95 1.30
C PRO A 49 3.47 1.13 2.65
N LEU A 50 3.66 0.17 3.53
CA LEU A 50 3.13 0.25 4.87
C LEU A 50 4.11 0.92 5.84
N ALA A 51 5.33 1.26 5.36
CA ALA A 51 6.25 2.07 6.13
C ALA A 51 5.57 3.40 6.46
N ARG A 52 5.62 3.80 7.72
CA ARG A 52 5.01 5.03 8.23
C ARG A 52 3.48 5.07 8.18
N ALA A 53 2.85 3.94 7.84
CA ALA A 53 1.40 3.85 7.91
C ALA A 53 0.98 3.62 9.36
N PHE A 54 -0.20 4.10 9.71
CA PHE A 54 -0.76 3.82 11.03
C PHE A 54 -2.27 3.64 10.90
N THR A 55 -2.85 3.01 11.90
CA THR A 55 -4.28 2.72 11.93
C THR A 55 -4.96 3.66 12.92
N THR A 56 -6.07 4.26 12.50
CA THR A 56 -6.85 5.13 13.37
C THR A 56 -7.73 4.30 14.30
N PRO A 57 -8.28 4.92 15.36
CA PRO A 57 -9.23 4.22 16.21
C PRO A 57 -10.45 3.69 15.47
N GLU A 58 -10.84 4.35 14.36
CA GLU A 58 -11.95 3.89 13.53
C GLU A 58 -11.57 2.72 12.62
N GLY A 59 -10.31 2.32 12.62
CA GLY A 59 -9.84 1.22 11.80
C GLY A 59 -9.40 1.60 10.39
N ARG A 60 -9.24 2.88 10.13
CA ARG A 60 -8.72 3.33 8.83
C ARG A 60 -7.20 3.29 8.82
N VAL A 61 -6.63 3.04 7.65
CA VAL A 61 -5.18 3.05 7.47
C VAL A 61 -4.78 4.39 6.89
N VAL A 62 -3.92 5.11 7.59
CA VAL A 62 -3.43 6.43 7.15
C VAL A 62 -2.01 6.28 6.63
N VAL A 63 -1.78 6.80 5.44
CA VAL A 63 -0.45 6.74 4.81
C VAL A 63 0.01 8.14 4.46
N PRO A 64 1.33 8.43 4.52
CA PRO A 64 1.85 9.75 4.19
C PRO A 64 2.08 9.95 2.69
N TYR A 65 1.48 9.14 1.86
CA TYR A 65 1.63 9.21 0.41
C TYR A 65 0.36 9.76 -0.19
N ASP A 66 0.46 10.84 -0.97
CA ASP A 66 -0.74 11.47 -1.51
C ASP A 66 -1.32 10.66 -2.67
N LYS A 67 -2.52 11.03 -3.06
CA LYS A 67 -3.26 10.30 -4.09
C LYS A 67 -2.54 10.31 -5.44
N GLY A 68 -1.95 11.44 -5.81
CA GLY A 68 -1.20 11.52 -7.06
C GLY A 68 -0.01 10.59 -7.08
N LEU A 69 0.72 10.52 -5.97
CA LEU A 69 1.88 9.65 -5.86
C LEU A 69 1.47 8.18 -6.00
N VAL A 70 0.40 7.77 -5.34
CA VAL A 70 -0.10 6.40 -5.43
C VAL A 70 -0.60 6.09 -6.84
N LYS A 71 -1.32 7.02 -7.44
CA LYS A 71 -1.90 6.83 -8.77
C LYS A 71 -0.83 6.64 -9.84
N HIS A 72 0.32 7.28 -9.68
CA HIS A 72 1.41 7.20 -10.66
C HIS A 72 2.39 6.07 -10.37
N ALA A 73 2.20 5.33 -9.29
CA ALA A 73 3.05 4.19 -8.96
C ALA A 73 2.77 3.03 -9.93
N PRO A 74 3.74 2.11 -10.10
CA PRO A 74 3.49 0.90 -10.87
C PRO A 74 2.27 0.17 -10.34
N ARG A 75 1.44 -0.33 -11.27
CA ARG A 75 0.19 -0.98 -10.90
C ARG A 75 0.44 -2.38 -10.35
N ALA A 76 -0.44 -2.80 -9.45
CA ALA A 76 -0.42 -4.17 -8.97
C ALA A 76 -1.05 -5.07 -10.03
N GLY A 77 -0.35 -6.10 -10.40
CA GLY A 77 -0.86 -7.08 -11.35
C GLY A 77 -1.57 -8.23 -10.64
N SER A 78 -1.98 -9.21 -11.41
CA SER A 78 -2.59 -10.41 -10.88
C SER A 78 -1.79 -11.61 -11.37
N PRO A 79 -1.31 -12.50 -10.48
CA PRO A 79 -1.48 -12.43 -9.03
C PRO A 79 -0.66 -11.29 -8.43
N HIS A 80 -0.96 -10.95 -7.19
CA HIS A 80 -0.23 -9.90 -6.49
C HIS A 80 1.13 -10.41 -6.05
N VAL A 81 2.07 -10.43 -6.98
CA VAL A 81 3.43 -10.88 -6.74
C VAL A 81 4.37 -9.70 -6.93
N LEU A 82 5.30 -9.57 -6.02
CA LEU A 82 6.23 -8.47 -6.03
C LEU A 82 7.64 -9.00 -6.30
N SER A 83 8.11 -8.83 -7.53
CA SER A 83 9.48 -9.19 -7.85
C SER A 83 10.44 -8.22 -7.19
N ARG A 84 11.69 -8.61 -7.05
CA ARG A 84 12.70 -7.75 -6.47
C ARG A 84 12.86 -6.46 -7.26
N GLU A 85 12.82 -6.58 -8.59
CA GLU A 85 12.92 -5.40 -9.45
C GLU A 85 11.74 -4.45 -9.26
N LEU A 86 10.53 -5.00 -9.20
CA LEU A 86 9.35 -4.18 -9.02
C LEU A 86 9.36 -3.53 -7.65
N GLU A 87 9.77 -4.26 -6.62
CA GLU A 87 9.85 -3.70 -5.29
C GLU A 87 10.84 -2.53 -5.25
N GLN A 88 11.97 -2.66 -5.92
CA GLN A 88 12.94 -1.57 -5.97
C GLN A 88 12.37 -0.35 -6.68
N ARG A 89 11.64 -0.55 -7.76
CA ARG A 89 11.01 0.56 -8.49
C ARG A 89 9.94 1.25 -7.65
N LEU A 90 9.18 0.47 -6.89
CA LEU A 90 8.18 1.01 -5.98
C LEU A 90 8.85 1.77 -4.84
N ALA A 91 9.91 1.21 -4.28
CA ALA A 91 10.62 1.88 -3.20
C ALA A 91 11.19 3.21 -3.65
N ASP A 92 11.75 3.25 -4.86
CA ASP A 92 12.27 4.49 -5.42
C ASP A 92 11.15 5.49 -5.66
N HIS A 93 10.02 5.03 -6.17
CA HIS A 93 8.88 5.90 -6.45
C HIS A 93 8.35 6.56 -5.18
N TYR A 94 8.22 5.79 -4.10
CA TYR A 94 7.72 6.30 -2.84
C TYR A 94 8.82 6.85 -1.93
N GLU A 95 10.08 6.72 -2.34
CA GLU A 95 11.24 7.17 -1.57
C GLU A 95 11.29 6.50 -0.19
N VAL A 96 11.05 5.19 -0.19
CA VAL A 96 11.16 4.39 1.03
C VAL A 96 12.28 3.39 0.86
N SER A 97 12.79 2.90 1.99
CA SER A 97 13.86 1.90 1.96
C SER A 97 13.32 0.52 1.70
N VAL A 98 14.08 -0.26 0.92
CA VAL A 98 13.82 -1.68 0.76
C VAL A 98 14.59 -2.40 1.87
N LEU A 99 13.89 -3.15 2.71
CA LEU A 99 14.53 -3.88 3.79
C LEU A 99 15.11 -5.20 3.28
N ARG A 100 16.25 -5.52 3.78
CA ARG A 100 16.97 -6.75 3.47
C ARG A 100 16.84 -7.72 4.62
#